data_7fa579f9ef684ee90b38fdf3b855d034
#
_entry.id   7fa579f9ef684ee90b38fdf3b855d034
#
_cell.length_a   1.000
_cell.length_b   1.000
_cell.length_c   1.000
_cell.angle_alpha   90.00
_cell.angle_beta   90.00
_cell.angle_gamma   90.00
#
_symmetry.space_group_name_H-M   'P 1'
#
loop_
_entity.id
_entity.type
_entity.pdbx_description
1 polymer ?
#
loop_
_entity_poly.entity_id
_entity_poly.type
_entity_poly.pdbx_seq_one_letter_code
_entity_poly.pdbx_strand_id
1 'polypeptide(L)'
;MIRPYEAADWDGVGRVCVQTGDSGDDATGMYVNDALLPAIYAYPYVVFEPDLAWVVVADSAEDDATDGEVVGYILGTSNVTALVEWWAGDWGPRFEELLPVDDGWTGADLEVRGRGEHPEDQLNEVVRKHPGEFHIDLLPAAQGHGLGRTLIAIFAAALRDRGVQRLSIGVGAANQDALAFYRHLGFEELEREAAESGEVLAYRMGAQVADLV
;
A
#
# COMPACT_ATOMS: atom_id res chain seq x y z
N MET A 1 -4.99 -15.48 10.98
CA MET A 1 -4.11 -16.33 10.11
C MET A 1 -3.63 -15.55 8.89
N ILE A 2 -2.36 -15.75 8.41
CA ILE A 2 -1.87 -15.16 7.14
C ILE A 2 -2.02 -16.19 6.03
N ARG A 3 -2.55 -15.78 4.86
CA ARG A 3 -2.62 -16.61 3.64
C ARG A 3 -2.45 -15.76 2.37
N PRO A 4 -2.13 -16.37 1.21
CA PRO A 4 -2.20 -15.67 -0.07
C PRO A 4 -3.56 -15.02 -0.30
N TYR A 5 -3.56 -13.88 -1.01
CA TYR A 5 -4.77 -13.21 -1.48
C TYR A 5 -5.56 -14.10 -2.44
N GLU A 6 -6.87 -14.03 -2.34
CA GLU A 6 -7.82 -14.65 -3.27
C GLU A 6 -8.82 -13.58 -3.77
N ALA A 7 -9.41 -13.79 -4.94
CA ALA A 7 -10.34 -12.81 -5.53
C ALA A 7 -11.55 -12.49 -4.62
N ALA A 8 -11.92 -13.39 -3.72
CA ALA A 8 -12.97 -13.17 -2.74
C ALA A 8 -12.59 -12.15 -1.64
N ASP A 9 -11.30 -11.82 -1.49
CA ASP A 9 -10.82 -10.86 -0.51
C ASP A 9 -10.92 -9.39 -0.98
N TRP A 10 -11.32 -9.16 -2.23
CA TRP A 10 -11.36 -7.83 -2.85
C TRP A 10 -12.01 -6.77 -1.96
N ASP A 11 -13.24 -7.03 -1.52
CA ASP A 11 -13.99 -6.07 -0.69
C ASP A 11 -13.33 -5.89 0.69
N GLY A 12 -12.79 -6.96 1.27
CA GLY A 12 -12.08 -6.92 2.54
C GLY A 12 -10.79 -6.10 2.46
N VAL A 13 -10.02 -6.27 1.38
CA VAL A 13 -8.81 -5.47 1.10
C VAL A 13 -9.17 -4.00 0.94
N GLY A 14 -10.21 -3.67 0.15
CA GLY A 14 -10.68 -2.31 -0.03
C GLY A 14 -11.10 -1.67 1.30
N ARG A 15 -11.84 -2.40 2.13
CA ARG A 15 -12.28 -1.93 3.45
C ARG A 15 -11.07 -1.64 4.38
N VAL A 16 -10.12 -2.54 4.47
CA VAL A 16 -8.90 -2.32 5.28
C VAL A 16 -8.14 -1.10 4.78
N CYS A 17 -7.97 -0.93 3.47
CA CYS A 17 -7.32 0.23 2.87
C CYS A 17 -7.96 1.55 3.31
N VAL A 18 -9.30 1.62 3.33
CA VAL A 18 -10.02 2.82 3.79
C VAL A 18 -9.87 3.01 5.29
N GLN A 19 -10.05 1.95 6.08
CA GLN A 19 -10.01 2.02 7.55
C GLN A 19 -8.60 2.27 8.14
N THR A 20 -7.57 2.35 7.29
CA THR A 20 -6.21 2.72 7.68
C THR A 20 -5.64 3.86 6.82
N GLY A 21 -6.48 4.45 5.97
CA GLY A 21 -6.07 5.36 4.90
C GLY A 21 -5.67 6.78 5.34
N ASP A 22 -6.01 7.18 6.58
CA ASP A 22 -5.58 8.46 7.15
C ASP A 22 -4.35 8.28 8.04
N SER A 23 -3.19 8.05 7.42
CA SER A 23 -1.92 7.87 8.14
C SER A 23 -1.94 6.74 9.20
N GLY A 24 -2.77 5.73 8.99
CA GLY A 24 -3.00 4.61 9.91
C GLY A 24 -4.35 4.68 10.63
N ASP A 25 -5.03 5.82 10.59
CA ASP A 25 -6.38 6.03 11.13
C ASP A 25 -7.46 5.81 10.06
N ASP A 26 -8.72 5.75 10.49
CA ASP A 26 -9.88 5.48 9.62
C ASP A 26 -10.23 6.69 8.74
N ALA A 27 -10.12 6.51 7.42
CA ALA A 27 -10.48 7.49 6.40
C ALA A 27 -11.92 7.34 5.87
N THR A 28 -12.77 6.51 6.49
CA THR A 28 -14.16 6.28 6.04
C THR A 28 -14.92 7.61 5.95
N GLY A 29 -15.47 7.91 4.76
CA GLY A 29 -16.20 9.14 4.50
C GLY A 29 -15.33 10.41 4.43
N MET A 30 -14.00 10.30 4.44
CA MET A 30 -13.09 11.43 4.24
C MET A 30 -13.15 11.95 2.81
N TYR A 31 -13.37 11.05 1.85
CA TYR A 31 -13.51 11.35 0.43
C TYR A 31 -14.93 11.08 -0.05
N VAL A 32 -15.30 11.70 -1.17
CA VAL A 32 -16.63 11.53 -1.77
C VAL A 32 -16.97 10.09 -2.14
N ASN A 33 -15.94 9.29 -2.38
CA ASN A 33 -16.06 7.86 -2.72
C ASN A 33 -14.98 7.05 -1.99
N ASP A 34 -15.40 6.17 -1.10
CA ASP A 34 -14.48 5.30 -0.34
C ASP A 34 -13.66 4.34 -1.24
N ALA A 35 -14.08 4.11 -2.50
CA ALA A 35 -13.27 3.36 -3.46
C ALA A 35 -12.01 4.11 -3.94
N LEU A 36 -11.87 5.42 -3.66
CA LEU A 36 -10.75 6.24 -4.14
C LEU A 36 -9.40 5.71 -3.66
N LEU A 37 -9.24 5.51 -2.37
CA LEU A 37 -7.98 5.00 -1.80
C LEU A 37 -7.64 3.58 -2.29
N PRO A 38 -8.57 2.60 -2.23
CA PRO A 38 -8.29 1.25 -2.72
C PRO A 38 -7.95 1.20 -4.22
N ALA A 39 -8.57 2.05 -5.05
CA ALA A 39 -8.30 2.09 -6.47
C ALA A 39 -6.89 2.60 -6.82
N ILE A 40 -6.22 3.26 -5.86
CA ILE A 40 -4.84 3.76 -6.01
C ILE A 40 -3.84 2.86 -5.28
N TYR A 41 -4.13 2.47 -4.04
CA TYR A 41 -3.14 1.89 -3.14
C TYR A 41 -3.30 0.38 -2.88
N ALA A 42 -4.38 -0.24 -3.37
CA ALA A 42 -4.63 -1.66 -3.13
C ALA A 42 -4.96 -2.44 -4.41
N TYR A 43 -6.03 -2.10 -5.09
CA TYR A 43 -6.55 -2.88 -6.21
C TYR A 43 -5.58 -3.07 -7.38
N PRO A 44 -4.81 -2.06 -7.84
CA PRO A 44 -3.88 -2.25 -8.94
C PRO A 44 -2.82 -3.32 -8.63
N TYR A 45 -2.37 -3.42 -7.39
CA TYR A 45 -1.36 -4.40 -6.97
C TYR A 45 -1.89 -5.82 -7.01
N VAL A 46 -3.10 -6.08 -6.50
CA VAL A 46 -3.70 -7.43 -6.53
C VAL A 46 -4.15 -7.86 -7.92
N VAL A 47 -4.32 -6.91 -8.85
CA VAL A 47 -4.61 -7.22 -10.26
C VAL A 47 -3.34 -7.46 -11.05
N PHE A 48 -2.29 -6.66 -10.81
CA PHE A 48 -1.03 -6.73 -11.55
C PHE A 48 -0.17 -7.92 -11.13
N GLU A 49 0.10 -8.08 -9.84
CA GLU A 49 0.91 -9.18 -9.29
C GLU A 49 0.21 -9.85 -8.09
N PRO A 50 -0.91 -10.58 -8.29
CA PRO A 50 -1.65 -11.22 -7.19
C PRO A 50 -0.80 -12.19 -6.36
N ASP A 51 0.26 -12.76 -6.93
CA ASP A 51 1.22 -13.62 -6.24
C ASP A 51 2.16 -12.86 -5.26
N LEU A 52 2.08 -11.52 -5.25
CA LEU A 52 2.74 -10.64 -4.29
C LEU A 52 1.74 -9.99 -3.34
N ALA A 53 0.66 -10.69 -3.05
CA ALA A 53 -0.39 -10.23 -2.15
C ALA A 53 -0.72 -11.32 -1.10
N TRP A 54 -0.76 -10.91 0.17
CA TRP A 54 -1.19 -11.76 1.29
C TRP A 54 -2.15 -10.97 2.16
N VAL A 55 -3.13 -11.69 2.72
CA VAL A 55 -4.11 -11.15 3.66
C VAL A 55 -3.94 -11.77 5.05
N VAL A 56 -4.30 -11.00 6.04
CA VAL A 56 -4.52 -11.46 7.40
C VAL A 56 -6.02 -11.62 7.58
N VAL A 57 -6.45 -12.83 7.93
CA VAL A 57 -7.85 -13.09 8.27
C VAL A 57 -8.01 -13.31 9.76
N ALA A 58 -9.10 -12.80 10.32
CA ALA A 58 -9.45 -12.98 11.72
C ALA A 58 -9.73 -14.46 12.02
N ASP A 59 -9.31 -14.91 13.20
CA ASP A 59 -9.75 -16.17 13.80
C ASP A 59 -10.90 -15.88 14.75
N SER A 60 -12.02 -16.59 14.62
CA SER A 60 -13.28 -16.39 15.34
C SER A 60 -13.20 -16.44 16.88
N ALA A 61 -12.03 -16.66 17.44
CA ALA A 61 -11.84 -16.87 18.87
C ALA A 61 -11.34 -15.64 19.65
N GLU A 62 -10.84 -14.58 19.03
CA GLU A 62 -10.09 -13.53 19.71
C GLU A 62 -10.48 -12.08 19.37
N ASP A 63 -11.23 -11.81 18.29
CA ASP A 63 -11.54 -10.45 17.83
C ASP A 63 -13.04 -10.24 17.58
N ASP A 64 -13.52 -8.99 17.70
CA ASP A 64 -14.88 -8.57 17.32
C ASP A 64 -15.15 -8.74 15.80
N ALA A 65 -14.18 -9.23 15.03
CA ALA A 65 -14.28 -9.52 13.60
C ALA A 65 -14.99 -10.86 13.35
N THR A 66 -15.71 -10.93 12.22
CA THR A 66 -16.35 -12.18 11.78
C THR A 66 -15.26 -13.18 11.33
N ASP A 67 -15.45 -14.46 11.66
CA ASP A 67 -14.54 -15.54 11.24
C ASP A 67 -14.25 -15.47 9.73
N GLY A 68 -12.95 -15.44 9.37
CA GLY A 68 -12.50 -15.33 7.99
C GLY A 68 -12.50 -13.90 7.43
N GLU A 69 -12.86 -12.88 8.21
CA GLU A 69 -12.80 -11.48 7.77
C GLU A 69 -11.37 -11.01 7.58
N VAL A 70 -11.09 -10.28 6.47
CA VAL A 70 -9.78 -9.67 6.22
C VAL A 70 -9.57 -8.51 7.19
N VAL A 71 -8.54 -8.59 8.03
CA VAL A 71 -8.17 -7.57 9.02
C VAL A 71 -6.81 -6.92 8.77
N GLY A 72 -6.17 -7.26 7.67
CA GLY A 72 -4.93 -6.66 7.22
C GLY A 72 -4.42 -7.31 5.95
N TYR A 73 -3.39 -6.71 5.38
CA TYR A 73 -2.76 -7.22 4.17
C TYR A 73 -1.32 -6.73 4.00
N ILE A 74 -0.58 -7.36 3.10
CA ILE A 74 0.55 -6.81 2.36
C ILE A 74 0.30 -7.07 0.88
N LEU A 75 0.41 -6.02 0.08
CA LEU A 75 0.21 -6.02 -1.37
C LEU A 75 1.38 -5.29 -2.01
N GLY A 76 1.91 -5.77 -3.12
CA GLY A 76 3.02 -5.04 -3.71
C GLY A 76 3.36 -5.47 -5.13
N THR A 77 4.48 -4.95 -5.60
CA THR A 77 5.03 -5.27 -6.92
C THR A 77 6.52 -5.57 -6.83
N SER A 78 6.97 -6.40 -7.72
CA SER A 78 8.40 -6.66 -7.93
C SER A 78 9.09 -5.53 -8.71
N ASN A 79 8.31 -4.71 -9.45
CA ASN A 79 8.84 -3.66 -10.31
C ASN A 79 7.83 -2.51 -10.53
N VAL A 80 7.99 -1.42 -9.79
CA VAL A 80 7.14 -0.22 -9.89
C VAL A 80 7.11 0.35 -11.33
N THR A 81 8.22 0.31 -12.07
CA THR A 81 8.23 0.80 -13.46
C THR A 81 7.30 -0.02 -14.34
N ALA A 82 7.34 -1.35 -14.22
CA ALA A 82 6.44 -2.23 -14.96
C ALA A 82 4.98 -2.06 -14.53
N LEU A 83 4.72 -1.86 -13.24
CA LEU A 83 3.38 -1.54 -12.72
C LEU A 83 2.83 -0.25 -13.37
N VAL A 84 3.63 0.82 -13.42
CA VAL A 84 3.23 2.11 -14.01
C VAL A 84 2.98 1.97 -15.52
N GLU A 85 3.82 1.24 -16.24
CA GLU A 85 3.62 0.97 -17.66
C GLU A 85 2.32 0.19 -17.92
N TRP A 86 2.05 -0.85 -17.13
CA TRP A 86 0.79 -1.60 -17.19
C TRP A 86 -0.41 -0.74 -16.81
N TRP A 87 -0.26 0.12 -15.78
CA TRP A 87 -1.34 0.99 -15.30
C TRP A 87 -1.92 1.86 -16.42
N ALA A 88 -1.05 2.48 -17.23
CA ALA A 88 -1.48 3.37 -18.30
C ALA A 88 -2.40 2.69 -19.34
N GLY A 89 -2.20 1.40 -19.61
CA GLY A 89 -2.95 0.66 -20.62
C GLY A 89 -4.14 -0.14 -20.08
N ASP A 90 -4.00 -0.71 -18.90
CA ASP A 90 -4.92 -1.70 -18.36
C ASP A 90 -5.72 -1.18 -17.14
N TRP A 91 -5.06 -0.57 -16.15
CA TRP A 91 -5.74 -0.09 -14.96
C TRP A 91 -6.36 1.30 -15.13
N GLY A 92 -5.71 2.23 -15.82
CA GLY A 92 -6.20 3.59 -16.02
C GLY A 92 -7.64 3.66 -16.54
N PRO A 93 -8.01 2.92 -17.61
CA PRO A 93 -9.40 2.88 -18.06
C PRO A 93 -10.38 2.35 -17.02
N ARG A 94 -9.98 1.35 -16.22
CA ARG A 94 -10.80 0.82 -15.11
C ARG A 94 -10.92 1.81 -13.96
N PHE A 95 -9.83 2.53 -13.65
CA PHE A 95 -9.80 3.56 -12.63
C PHE A 95 -10.80 4.67 -12.95
N GLU A 96 -10.84 5.13 -14.19
CA GLU A 96 -11.81 6.14 -14.64
C GLU A 96 -13.26 5.63 -14.60
N GLU A 97 -13.50 4.37 -14.95
CA GLU A 97 -14.83 3.74 -14.89
C GLU A 97 -15.31 3.58 -13.42
N LEU A 98 -14.41 3.21 -12.51
CA LEU A 98 -14.72 3.05 -11.09
C LEU A 98 -14.99 4.38 -10.39
N LEU A 99 -14.35 5.45 -10.83
CA LEU A 99 -14.31 6.75 -10.17
C LEU A 99 -14.65 7.89 -11.15
N PRO A 100 -15.84 7.87 -11.77
CA PRO A 100 -16.24 8.95 -12.66
C PRO A 100 -16.34 10.27 -11.86
N VAL A 101 -15.72 11.34 -12.38
CA VAL A 101 -15.76 12.67 -11.77
C VAL A 101 -17.10 13.33 -12.06
N ASP A 102 -17.72 13.89 -11.04
CA ASP A 102 -18.92 14.71 -11.14
C ASP A 102 -18.80 15.99 -10.28
N ASP A 103 -19.86 16.79 -10.23
CA ASP A 103 -19.88 18.07 -9.50
C ASP A 103 -19.78 17.91 -7.96
N GLY A 104 -19.85 16.68 -7.43
CA GLY A 104 -19.73 16.39 -6.00
C GLY A 104 -18.28 16.27 -5.51
N TRP A 105 -17.29 16.17 -6.43
CA TRP A 105 -15.90 16.01 -6.06
C TRP A 105 -15.30 17.30 -5.49
N THR A 106 -14.64 17.21 -4.34
CA THR A 106 -13.92 18.32 -3.71
C THR A 106 -12.50 18.47 -4.25
N GLY A 107 -11.84 19.58 -3.90
CA GLY A 107 -10.42 19.76 -4.25
C GLY A 107 -9.51 18.68 -3.65
N ALA A 108 -9.82 18.21 -2.44
CA ALA A 108 -9.06 17.12 -1.78
C ALA A 108 -9.24 15.78 -2.50
N ASP A 109 -10.47 15.47 -2.95
CA ASP A 109 -10.73 14.26 -3.73
C ASP A 109 -9.95 14.26 -5.05
N LEU A 110 -9.95 15.41 -5.75
CA LEU A 110 -9.26 15.58 -7.03
C LEU A 110 -7.73 15.51 -6.87
N GLU A 111 -7.18 16.04 -5.78
CA GLU A 111 -5.75 15.94 -5.47
C GLU A 111 -5.32 14.47 -5.29
N VAL A 112 -6.07 13.70 -4.51
CA VAL A 112 -5.77 12.28 -4.30
C VAL A 112 -6.01 11.48 -5.59
N ARG A 113 -7.11 11.76 -6.31
CA ARG A 113 -7.43 11.13 -7.60
C ARG A 113 -6.31 11.34 -8.62
N GLY A 114 -5.69 12.53 -8.64
CA GLY A 114 -4.56 12.86 -9.51
C GLY A 114 -3.39 11.86 -9.40
N ARG A 115 -3.18 11.26 -8.24
CA ARG A 115 -2.14 10.22 -8.06
C ARG A 115 -2.46 8.94 -8.83
N GLY A 116 -3.73 8.61 -9.00
CA GLY A 116 -4.19 7.48 -9.83
C GLY A 116 -4.22 7.81 -11.31
N GLU A 117 -4.43 9.09 -11.68
CA GLU A 117 -4.39 9.57 -13.07
C GLU A 117 -2.96 9.69 -13.61
N HIS A 118 -2.00 9.98 -12.71
CA HIS A 118 -0.59 10.22 -13.04
C HIS A 118 0.35 9.30 -12.25
N PRO A 119 0.21 7.96 -12.38
CA PRO A 119 1.05 7.02 -11.66
C PRO A 119 2.54 7.17 -12.01
N GLU A 120 2.87 7.75 -13.17
CA GLU A 120 4.24 8.05 -13.60
C GLU A 120 4.98 9.06 -12.71
N ASP A 121 4.26 9.93 -11.99
CA ASP A 121 4.84 10.95 -11.12
C ASP A 121 5.64 10.34 -9.95
N GLN A 122 5.34 9.08 -9.58
CA GLN A 122 6.13 8.37 -8.59
C GLN A 122 7.49 7.88 -9.11
N LEU A 123 7.70 7.85 -10.44
CA LEU A 123 8.93 7.32 -11.03
C LEU A 123 10.08 8.34 -10.96
N ASN A 124 11.06 8.03 -10.14
CA ASN A 124 12.31 8.75 -10.05
C ASN A 124 13.52 7.80 -10.06
N GLU A 125 14.73 8.33 -9.90
CA GLU A 125 15.95 7.53 -9.90
C GLU A 125 16.04 6.59 -8.68
N VAL A 126 15.51 7.01 -7.53
CA VAL A 126 15.49 6.20 -6.31
C VAL A 126 14.60 4.97 -6.50
N VAL A 127 13.37 5.17 -6.99
CA VAL A 127 12.42 4.08 -7.27
C VAL A 127 12.98 3.11 -8.32
N ARG A 128 13.61 3.62 -9.38
CA ARG A 128 14.23 2.73 -10.39
C ARG A 128 15.37 1.88 -9.84
N LYS A 129 16.11 2.36 -8.81
CA LYS A 129 17.16 1.60 -8.13
C LYS A 129 16.62 0.63 -7.07
N HIS A 130 15.38 0.85 -6.60
CA HIS A 130 14.68 0.08 -5.58
C HIS A 130 13.33 -0.39 -6.15
N PRO A 131 13.31 -1.32 -7.11
CA PRO A 131 12.13 -1.59 -7.94
C PRO A 131 10.99 -2.27 -7.20
N GLY A 132 11.24 -2.98 -6.11
CA GLY A 132 10.18 -3.57 -5.29
C GLY A 132 9.47 -2.50 -4.46
N GLU A 133 8.15 -2.65 -4.31
CA GLU A 133 7.32 -1.78 -3.46
C GLU A 133 6.17 -2.57 -2.84
N PHE A 134 5.72 -2.17 -1.66
CA PHE A 134 4.53 -2.73 -1.03
C PHE A 134 3.71 -1.68 -0.28
N HIS A 135 2.43 -1.99 -0.10
CA HIS A 135 1.52 -1.41 0.89
C HIS A 135 1.19 -2.47 1.93
N ILE A 136 1.23 -2.09 3.20
CA ILE A 136 0.92 -2.96 4.33
C ILE A 136 0.02 -2.22 5.30
N ASP A 137 -1.13 -2.79 5.57
CA ASP A 137 -2.13 -2.22 6.44
C ASP A 137 -2.70 -3.30 7.36
N LEU A 138 -2.81 -2.96 8.63
CA LEU A 138 -3.37 -3.81 9.67
C LEU A 138 -4.40 -3.00 10.46
N LEU A 139 -5.61 -3.51 10.59
CA LEU A 139 -6.59 -2.92 11.51
C LEU A 139 -6.07 -2.96 12.95
N PRO A 140 -6.50 -2.04 13.83
CA PRO A 140 -6.00 -1.95 15.22
C PRO A 140 -5.99 -3.29 15.97
N ALA A 141 -7.04 -4.11 15.78
CA ALA A 141 -7.12 -5.43 16.41
C ALA A 141 -6.03 -6.42 15.94
N ALA A 142 -5.49 -6.24 14.74
CA ALA A 142 -4.41 -7.08 14.18
C ALA A 142 -3.00 -6.52 14.48
N GLN A 143 -2.89 -5.36 15.10
CA GLN A 143 -1.61 -4.74 15.44
C GLN A 143 -1.02 -5.31 16.75
N GLY A 144 0.28 -5.12 16.95
CA GLY A 144 0.95 -5.52 18.19
C GLY A 144 1.31 -7.01 18.29
N HIS A 145 0.88 -7.86 17.35
CA HIS A 145 1.09 -9.31 17.34
C HIS A 145 2.27 -9.78 16.46
N GLY A 146 3.10 -8.86 15.98
CA GLY A 146 4.24 -9.18 15.10
C GLY A 146 3.86 -9.49 13.63
N LEU A 147 2.57 -9.38 13.28
CA LEU A 147 2.07 -9.69 11.94
C LEU A 147 2.73 -8.85 10.85
N GLY A 148 2.94 -7.55 11.10
CA GLY A 148 3.61 -6.67 10.14
C GLY A 148 5.01 -7.15 9.76
N ARG A 149 5.83 -7.56 10.74
CA ARG A 149 7.15 -8.15 10.49
C ARG A 149 7.03 -9.44 9.68
N THR A 150 6.09 -10.32 10.04
CA THR A 150 5.89 -11.59 9.34
C THR A 150 5.47 -11.37 7.89
N LEU A 151 4.54 -10.45 7.62
CA LEU A 151 4.11 -10.08 6.27
C LEU A 151 5.27 -9.55 5.42
N ILE A 152 6.08 -8.63 5.98
CA ILE A 152 7.25 -8.09 5.28
C ILE A 152 8.27 -9.20 4.97
N ALA A 153 8.52 -10.13 5.88
CA ALA A 153 9.42 -11.24 5.65
C ALA A 153 8.91 -12.19 4.53
N ILE A 154 7.61 -12.49 4.50
CA ILE A 154 6.98 -13.29 3.43
C ILE A 154 7.13 -12.58 2.08
N PHE A 155 6.81 -11.29 2.03
CA PHE A 155 6.92 -10.48 0.81
C PHE A 155 8.38 -10.38 0.33
N ALA A 156 9.32 -10.12 1.23
CA ALA A 156 10.75 -10.06 0.91
C ALA A 156 11.28 -11.41 0.37
N ALA A 157 10.84 -12.54 0.95
CA ALA A 157 11.18 -13.86 0.43
C ALA A 157 10.68 -14.04 -1.01
N ALA A 158 9.44 -13.62 -1.31
CA ALA A 158 8.88 -13.69 -2.66
C ALA A 158 9.61 -12.76 -3.65
N LEU A 159 10.05 -11.57 -3.23
CA LEU A 159 10.89 -10.68 -4.04
C LEU A 159 12.27 -11.28 -4.31
N ARG A 160 12.90 -11.86 -3.29
CA ARG A 160 14.19 -12.55 -3.44
C ARG A 160 14.10 -13.68 -4.47
N ASP A 161 13.05 -14.49 -4.41
CA ASP A 161 12.83 -15.60 -5.34
C ASP A 161 12.62 -15.12 -6.79
N ARG A 162 12.20 -13.86 -6.98
CA ARG A 162 12.15 -13.15 -8.27
C ARG A 162 13.45 -12.44 -8.65
N GLY A 163 14.49 -12.51 -7.81
CA GLY A 163 15.78 -11.86 -8.04
C GLY A 163 15.82 -10.36 -7.75
N VAL A 164 14.78 -9.82 -7.12
CA VAL A 164 14.74 -8.41 -6.69
C VAL A 164 15.61 -8.25 -5.45
N GLN A 165 16.54 -7.30 -5.50
CA GLN A 165 17.52 -7.10 -4.43
C GLN A 165 17.15 -5.94 -3.49
N ARG A 166 16.36 -4.98 -3.95
CA ARG A 166 16.03 -3.74 -3.23
C ARG A 166 14.57 -3.40 -3.40
N LEU A 167 14.02 -2.81 -2.36
CA LEU A 167 12.68 -2.26 -2.39
C LEU A 167 12.65 -0.87 -1.76
N SER A 168 11.65 -0.07 -2.10
CA SER A 168 11.36 1.20 -1.42
C SER A 168 9.87 1.38 -1.21
N ILE A 169 9.52 2.15 -0.19
CA ILE A 169 8.15 2.47 0.19
C ILE A 169 8.02 3.96 0.46
N GLY A 170 6.86 4.53 0.16
CA GLY A 170 6.48 5.88 0.58
C GLY A 170 5.82 5.84 1.97
N VAL A 171 6.22 6.75 2.85
CA VAL A 171 5.63 6.86 4.19
C VAL A 171 5.33 8.33 4.48
N GLY A 172 4.07 8.67 4.76
CA GLY A 172 3.68 10.02 5.14
C GLY A 172 4.41 10.49 6.39
N ALA A 173 4.87 11.74 6.42
CA ALA A 173 5.61 12.29 7.55
C ALA A 173 4.76 12.34 8.84
N ALA A 174 3.44 12.38 8.72
CA ALA A 174 2.51 12.33 9.86
C ALA A 174 2.49 10.95 10.54
N ASN A 175 2.75 9.86 9.80
CA ASN A 175 2.73 8.49 10.32
C ASN A 175 4.04 8.14 11.03
N GLN A 176 4.24 8.69 12.24
CA GLN A 176 5.46 8.50 13.03
C GLN A 176 5.64 7.04 13.49
N ASP A 177 4.55 6.32 13.73
CA ASP A 177 4.59 4.92 14.17
C ASP A 177 5.09 4.02 13.04
N ALA A 178 4.62 4.22 11.81
CA ALA A 178 5.14 3.51 10.65
C ALA A 178 6.61 3.83 10.39
N LEU A 179 7.03 5.10 10.48
CA LEU A 179 8.42 5.51 10.35
C LEU A 179 9.32 4.83 11.39
N ALA A 180 8.88 4.76 12.64
CA ALA A 180 9.62 4.08 13.72
C ALA A 180 9.70 2.57 13.46
N PHE A 181 8.60 1.96 13.03
CA PHE A 181 8.52 0.54 12.69
C PHE A 181 9.47 0.17 11.56
N TYR A 182 9.48 0.91 10.45
CA TYR A 182 10.37 0.62 9.33
C TYR A 182 11.85 0.83 9.68
N ARG A 183 12.19 1.89 10.42
CA ARG A 183 13.56 2.09 10.93
C ARG A 183 14.01 0.92 11.82
N HIS A 184 13.13 0.40 12.67
CA HIS A 184 13.41 -0.77 13.50
C HIS A 184 13.64 -2.05 12.67
N LEU A 185 13.05 -2.16 11.48
CA LEU A 185 13.28 -3.24 10.54
C LEU A 185 14.52 -3.07 9.65
N GLY A 186 15.25 -1.96 9.79
CA GLY A 186 16.46 -1.68 9.01
C GLY A 186 16.23 -0.93 7.70
N PHE A 187 15.04 -0.35 7.51
CA PHE A 187 14.83 0.57 6.41
C PHE A 187 15.58 1.87 6.65
N GLU A 188 16.22 2.37 5.60
CA GLU A 188 16.94 3.63 5.58
C GLU A 188 16.15 4.69 4.79
N GLU A 189 16.31 5.95 5.18
CA GLU A 189 15.76 7.07 4.43
C GLU A 189 16.57 7.29 3.15
N LEU A 190 15.88 7.25 2.01
CA LEU A 190 16.47 7.46 0.69
C LEU A 190 16.20 8.86 0.14
N GLU A 191 15.01 9.40 0.40
CA GLU A 191 14.55 10.68 -0.12
C GLU A 191 13.48 11.29 0.80
N ARG A 192 13.33 12.61 0.74
CA ARG A 192 12.25 13.37 1.38
C ARG A 192 11.48 14.16 0.35
N GLU A 193 10.17 14.09 0.46
CA GLU A 193 9.27 15.02 -0.21
C GLU A 193 8.96 16.17 0.75
N ALA A 194 9.12 17.39 0.30
CA ALA A 194 8.85 18.59 1.10
C ALA A 194 8.04 19.60 0.31
N ALA A 195 7.14 20.30 1.01
CA ALA A 195 6.42 21.44 0.49
C ALA A 195 7.39 22.64 0.23
N GLU A 196 6.93 23.62 -0.52
CA GLU A 196 7.68 24.88 -0.73
C GLU A 196 8.03 25.61 0.56
N SER A 197 7.23 25.41 1.62
CA SER A 197 7.48 25.92 2.98
C SER A 197 8.69 25.29 3.66
N GLY A 198 9.19 24.15 3.14
CA GLY A 198 10.22 23.31 3.75
C GLY A 198 9.66 22.26 4.73
N GLU A 199 8.36 22.20 4.92
CA GLU A 199 7.71 21.13 5.70
C GLU A 199 7.85 19.78 4.97
N VAL A 200 8.29 18.73 5.67
CA VAL A 200 8.38 17.38 5.11
C VAL A 200 7.00 16.75 5.08
N LEU A 201 6.58 16.32 3.90
CA LEU A 201 5.29 15.70 3.62
C LEU A 201 5.36 14.17 3.68
N ALA A 202 6.44 13.61 3.13
CA ALA A 202 6.64 12.17 3.08
C ALA A 202 8.13 11.80 3.04
N TYR A 203 8.41 10.54 3.36
CA TYR A 203 9.72 9.93 3.22
C TYR A 203 9.65 8.75 2.25
N ARG A 204 10.66 8.62 1.39
CA ARG A 204 10.94 7.36 0.70
C ARG A 204 11.94 6.59 1.55
N MET A 205 11.50 5.43 2.05
CA MET A 205 12.32 4.52 2.84
C MET A 205 12.70 3.32 1.98
N GLY A 206 13.90 2.76 2.15
CA GLY A 206 14.33 1.59 1.38
C GLY A 206 15.13 0.60 2.19
N ALA A 207 15.16 -0.63 1.69
CA ALA A 207 15.91 -1.72 2.31
C ALA A 207 16.48 -2.69 1.27
N GLN A 208 17.51 -3.45 1.68
CA GLN A 208 17.92 -4.64 0.96
C GLN A 208 16.94 -5.77 1.26
N VAL A 209 16.47 -6.46 0.24
CA VAL A 209 15.51 -7.58 0.39
C VAL A 209 16.10 -8.69 1.28
N ALA A 210 17.42 -8.93 1.16
CA ALA A 210 18.11 -9.98 1.95
C ALA A 210 18.10 -9.70 3.47
N ASP A 211 17.98 -8.45 3.89
CA ASP A 211 18.01 -8.06 5.31
C ASP A 211 16.64 -8.21 5.98
N LEU A 212 15.58 -8.41 5.18
CA LEU A 212 14.18 -8.51 5.64
C LEU A 212 13.67 -9.96 5.76
N VAL A 213 14.46 -10.95 5.31
CA VAL A 213 14.06 -12.38 5.25
C VAL A 213 14.42 -13.11 6.54
#